data_e4a86c1c3c949ee5670aab9d6fdd355e
#
_entry.id   e4a86c1c3c949ee5670aab9d6fdd355e
#
_cell.length_a   1.000
_cell.length_b   1.000
_cell.length_c   1.000
_cell.angle_alpha   90.00
_cell.angle_beta   90.00
_cell.angle_gamma   90.00
#
_symmetry.space_group_name_H-M   'P 1'
#
loop_
_entity.id
_entity.type
_entity.pdbx_description
1 polymer ?
#
loop_
_entity_poly.entity_id
_entity_poly.type
_entity_poly.pdbx_seq_one_letter_code
_entity_poly.pdbx_strand_id
1 'polypeptide(L)'
;MYEGVHARPEGEATVARLARTAADYGYEGVVVRNHGDARADYDAGSVADEYGLDVASGIEIRTDDPGQAGGLVGNYRSKVDVVCVHGGPLNRFAVEEPKVDVLAHPMRNGDVNHVLTKAAVENGVHLEFNFGRVLRADGGPRVQAVQGLRKLRELVEAHDAPFVVSADAASHLELRTPRELYAVSEAIGFDRETVEAGLRAWGELVERNRRRSEGFMEPGVRIEEHEEDP
;
A
#
# COMPACT_ATOMS: atom_id res chain seq x y z
N MET A 1 -11.15 -5.18 -4.81
CA MET A 1 -10.11 -5.38 -3.78
C MET A 1 -8.76 -5.57 -4.46
N TYR A 2 -7.71 -4.94 -3.93
CA TYR A 2 -6.35 -5.01 -4.47
C TYR A 2 -5.37 -5.51 -3.40
N GLU A 3 -4.22 -6.04 -3.84
CA GLU A 3 -3.13 -6.48 -2.97
C GLU A 3 -1.82 -5.77 -3.35
N GLY A 4 -1.05 -5.33 -2.34
CA GLY A 4 0.28 -4.77 -2.53
C GLY A 4 1.34 -5.88 -2.60
N VAL A 5 2.11 -5.94 -3.69
CA VAL A 5 3.04 -7.04 -3.95
C VAL A 5 4.46 -6.56 -4.30
N HIS A 6 5.45 -7.39 -4.01
CA HIS A 6 6.84 -7.21 -4.41
C HIS A 6 7.22 -8.29 -5.44
N ALA A 7 7.51 -7.85 -6.67
CA ALA A 7 7.88 -8.74 -7.77
C ALA A 7 9.40 -8.81 -7.96
N ARG A 8 9.88 -9.71 -8.84
CA ARG A 8 11.30 -9.71 -9.24
C ARG A 8 11.73 -8.34 -9.79
N PRO A 9 12.94 -7.88 -9.51
CA PRO A 9 14.08 -8.62 -8.93
C PRO A 9 14.08 -8.69 -7.39
N GLU A 10 13.24 -7.97 -6.70
CA GLU A 10 13.16 -7.96 -5.23
C GLU A 10 12.50 -9.23 -4.70
N GLY A 11 11.32 -9.53 -5.19
CA GLY A 11 10.58 -10.74 -4.83
C GLY A 11 11.02 -11.97 -5.62
N GLU A 12 10.35 -13.09 -5.40
CA GLU A 12 10.67 -14.38 -6.01
C GLU A 12 9.84 -14.68 -7.27
N ALA A 13 8.74 -13.97 -7.49
CA ALA A 13 7.84 -14.18 -8.61
C ALA A 13 7.83 -12.99 -9.58
N THR A 14 7.53 -13.24 -10.85
CA THR A 14 7.27 -12.19 -11.84
C THR A 14 5.93 -11.52 -11.59
N VAL A 15 5.73 -10.29 -12.09
CA VAL A 15 4.44 -9.58 -12.02
C VAL A 15 3.33 -10.43 -12.64
N ALA A 16 3.54 -11.03 -13.79
CA ALA A 16 2.57 -11.92 -14.46
C ALA A 16 2.16 -13.11 -13.56
N ARG A 17 3.11 -13.71 -12.83
CA ARG A 17 2.81 -14.83 -11.93
C ARG A 17 2.00 -14.38 -10.71
N LEU A 18 2.32 -13.21 -10.16
CA LEU A 18 1.57 -12.61 -9.06
C LEU A 18 0.17 -12.21 -9.50
N ALA A 19 0.04 -11.55 -10.65
CA ALA A 19 -1.22 -11.14 -11.23
C ALA A 19 -2.17 -12.33 -11.48
N ARG A 20 -1.66 -13.40 -12.14
CA ARG A 20 -2.42 -14.62 -12.34
C ARG A 20 -2.96 -15.18 -11.03
N THR A 21 -2.10 -15.31 -10.02
CA THR A 21 -2.51 -15.87 -8.72
C THR A 21 -3.51 -14.97 -8.00
N ALA A 22 -3.34 -13.63 -8.09
CA ALA A 22 -4.28 -12.68 -7.53
C ALA A 22 -5.66 -12.78 -8.21
N ALA A 23 -5.71 -12.89 -9.55
CA ALA A 23 -6.94 -13.11 -10.30
C ALA A 23 -7.64 -14.43 -9.88
N ASP A 24 -6.88 -15.53 -9.78
CA ASP A 24 -7.39 -16.83 -9.30
C ASP A 24 -7.95 -16.74 -7.87
N TYR A 25 -7.46 -15.82 -7.05
CA TYR A 25 -7.90 -15.56 -5.67
C TYR A 25 -9.03 -14.53 -5.56
N GLY A 26 -9.49 -13.95 -6.69
CA GLY A 26 -10.61 -13.03 -6.75
C GLY A 26 -10.26 -11.58 -6.43
N TYR A 27 -9.00 -11.19 -6.56
CA TYR A 27 -8.60 -9.79 -6.55
C TYR A 27 -8.92 -9.12 -7.88
N GLU A 28 -9.26 -7.84 -7.83
CA GLU A 28 -9.54 -6.98 -8.99
C GLU A 28 -8.28 -6.28 -9.49
N GLY A 29 -7.23 -6.25 -8.67
CA GLY A 29 -5.96 -5.67 -9.06
C GLY A 29 -4.82 -5.97 -8.09
N VAL A 30 -3.61 -5.62 -8.53
CA VAL A 30 -2.38 -5.64 -7.73
C VAL A 30 -1.66 -4.31 -7.85
N VAL A 31 -1.03 -3.87 -6.76
CA VAL A 31 -0.10 -2.73 -6.74
C VAL A 31 1.31 -3.28 -6.64
N VAL A 32 2.10 -3.16 -7.71
CA VAL A 32 3.51 -3.59 -7.74
C VAL A 32 4.35 -2.51 -7.07
N ARG A 33 4.74 -2.73 -5.81
CA ARG A 33 5.37 -1.72 -4.95
C ARG A 33 6.80 -2.05 -4.52
N ASN A 34 7.60 -2.56 -5.44
CA ASN A 34 9.01 -2.83 -5.19
C ASN A 34 9.74 -1.59 -4.63
N HIS A 35 10.80 -1.82 -3.86
CA HIS A 35 11.68 -0.74 -3.42
C HIS A 35 12.37 -0.05 -4.61
N GLY A 36 12.72 1.22 -4.45
CA GLY A 36 13.26 2.05 -5.53
C GLY A 36 14.56 1.55 -6.15
N ASP A 37 15.35 0.79 -5.42
CA ASP A 37 16.60 0.15 -5.84
C ASP A 37 16.41 -1.21 -6.52
N ALA A 38 15.20 -1.78 -6.51
CA ALA A 38 14.87 -3.09 -7.05
C ALA A 38 13.54 -3.09 -7.85
N ARG A 39 13.36 -2.09 -8.70
CA ARG A 39 12.13 -1.94 -9.49
C ARG A 39 11.90 -3.12 -10.42
N ALA A 40 10.64 -3.55 -10.50
CA ALA A 40 10.22 -4.55 -11.47
C ALA A 40 10.16 -3.94 -12.89
N ASP A 41 10.54 -4.74 -13.88
CA ASP A 41 10.40 -4.42 -15.31
C ASP A 41 9.27 -5.28 -15.89
N TYR A 42 8.18 -4.65 -16.31
CA TYR A 42 6.97 -5.30 -16.83
C TYR A 42 6.12 -4.34 -17.65
N ASP A 43 5.32 -4.91 -18.54
CA ASP A 43 4.27 -4.18 -19.26
C ASP A 43 2.94 -4.41 -18.51
N ALA A 44 2.47 -3.37 -17.81
CA ALA A 44 1.26 -3.43 -17.01
C ALA A 44 0.02 -3.73 -17.86
N GLY A 45 -0.08 -3.13 -19.04
CA GLY A 45 -1.21 -3.34 -19.97
C GLY A 45 -1.28 -4.78 -20.45
N SER A 46 -0.15 -5.34 -20.93
CA SER A 46 -0.10 -6.73 -21.37
C SER A 46 -0.47 -7.73 -20.26
N VAL A 47 0.00 -7.48 -19.03
CA VAL A 47 -0.33 -8.36 -17.89
C VAL A 47 -1.80 -8.22 -17.50
N ALA A 48 -2.33 -6.99 -17.47
CA ALA A 48 -3.73 -6.73 -17.16
C ALA A 48 -4.67 -7.42 -18.16
N ASP A 49 -4.39 -7.30 -19.47
CA ASP A 49 -5.17 -7.92 -20.55
C ASP A 49 -5.12 -9.45 -20.47
N GLU A 50 -3.95 -10.03 -20.14
CA GLU A 50 -3.79 -11.49 -20.09
C GLU A 50 -4.55 -12.13 -18.92
N TYR A 51 -4.61 -11.46 -17.75
CA TYR A 51 -5.20 -12.06 -16.54
C TYR A 51 -6.52 -11.41 -16.11
N GLY A 52 -6.97 -10.36 -16.78
CA GLY A 52 -8.26 -9.73 -16.52
C GLY A 52 -8.33 -9.02 -15.16
N LEU A 53 -7.23 -8.43 -14.69
CA LEU A 53 -7.19 -7.61 -13.48
C LEU A 53 -6.33 -6.35 -13.69
N ASP A 54 -6.53 -5.32 -12.89
CA ASP A 54 -5.70 -4.11 -12.95
C ASP A 54 -4.30 -4.35 -12.36
N VAL A 55 -3.28 -3.80 -13.03
CA VAL A 55 -1.88 -3.85 -12.57
C VAL A 55 -1.39 -2.42 -12.38
N ALA A 56 -1.50 -1.94 -11.15
CA ALA A 56 -1.08 -0.59 -10.79
C ALA A 56 0.42 -0.52 -10.48
N SER A 57 1.04 0.59 -10.90
CA SER A 57 2.42 0.88 -10.59
C SER A 57 2.55 1.50 -9.20
N GLY A 58 3.49 1.01 -8.42
CA GLY A 58 3.82 1.53 -7.10
C GLY A 58 5.32 1.63 -6.87
N ILE A 59 5.70 2.30 -5.81
CA ILE A 59 7.07 2.37 -5.31
C ILE A 59 7.06 2.35 -3.79
N GLU A 60 7.96 1.60 -3.17
CA GLU A 60 8.22 1.71 -1.74
C GLU A 60 9.58 2.37 -1.51
N ILE A 61 9.58 3.52 -0.85
CA ILE A 61 10.79 4.30 -0.57
C ILE A 61 11.37 3.84 0.75
N ARG A 62 12.62 3.37 0.71
CA ARG A 62 13.38 2.90 1.86
C ARG A 62 14.71 3.64 1.94
N THR A 63 14.90 4.39 3.02
CA THR A 63 16.14 5.08 3.40
C THR A 63 16.08 5.41 4.89
N ASP A 64 17.22 5.73 5.49
CA ASP A 64 17.29 6.19 6.88
C ASP A 64 17.29 7.74 6.98
N ASP A 65 17.38 8.45 5.85
CA ASP A 65 17.44 9.91 5.77
C ASP A 65 16.13 10.52 5.25
N PRO A 66 15.38 11.26 6.08
CA PRO A 66 14.16 11.96 5.66
C PRO A 66 14.37 12.95 4.50
N GLY A 67 15.53 13.60 4.42
CA GLY A 67 15.84 14.53 3.32
C GLY A 67 15.96 13.79 1.97
N GLN A 68 16.62 12.63 1.98
CA GLN A 68 16.69 11.75 0.81
C GLN A 68 15.31 11.21 0.46
N ALA A 69 14.51 10.81 1.46
CA ALA A 69 13.14 10.33 1.25
C ALA A 69 12.29 11.37 0.52
N GLY A 70 12.36 12.65 0.95
CA GLY A 70 11.63 13.75 0.30
C GLY A 70 11.98 13.94 -1.18
N GLY A 71 13.27 13.85 -1.52
CA GLY A 71 13.74 13.88 -2.90
C GLY A 71 13.20 12.71 -3.73
N LEU A 72 13.20 11.50 -3.17
CA LEU A 72 12.67 10.30 -3.82
C LEU A 72 11.15 10.38 -4.02
N VAL A 73 10.38 10.79 -2.99
CA VAL A 73 8.93 11.02 -3.09
C VAL A 73 8.63 11.99 -4.23
N GLY A 74 9.31 13.14 -4.28
CA GLY A 74 9.14 14.13 -5.35
C GLY A 74 9.44 13.56 -6.75
N ASN A 75 10.49 12.74 -6.87
CA ASN A 75 10.88 12.13 -8.15
C ASN A 75 9.89 11.07 -8.64
N TYR A 76 9.27 10.30 -7.72
CA TYR A 76 8.40 9.19 -8.11
C TYR A 76 6.92 9.58 -8.22
N ARG A 77 6.46 10.66 -7.54
CA ARG A 77 5.04 11.00 -7.46
C ARG A 77 4.31 11.09 -8.81
N SER A 78 4.97 11.61 -9.83
CA SER A 78 4.39 11.71 -11.19
C SER A 78 4.64 10.50 -12.09
N LYS A 79 5.28 9.45 -11.58
CA LYS A 79 5.73 8.29 -12.38
C LYS A 79 5.05 6.99 -11.98
N VAL A 80 4.35 6.98 -10.85
CA VAL A 80 3.69 5.78 -10.32
C VAL A 80 2.32 6.13 -9.75
N ASP A 81 1.44 5.17 -9.74
CA ASP A 81 0.08 5.32 -9.19
C ASP A 81 0.12 5.48 -7.66
N VAL A 82 0.95 4.70 -6.96
CA VAL A 82 1.02 4.69 -5.49
C VAL A 82 2.44 4.89 -4.98
N VAL A 83 2.62 5.83 -4.05
CA VAL A 83 3.89 6.07 -3.34
C VAL A 83 3.75 5.57 -1.92
N CYS A 84 4.50 4.52 -1.58
CA CYS A 84 4.65 4.01 -0.23
C CYS A 84 5.99 4.47 0.38
N VAL A 85 6.03 4.63 1.69
CA VAL A 85 7.27 4.86 2.44
C VAL A 85 7.42 3.78 3.49
N HIS A 86 8.58 3.11 3.51
CA HIS A 86 8.92 2.09 4.48
C HIS A 86 9.04 2.68 5.87
N GLY A 87 8.30 2.14 6.81
CA GLY A 87 8.23 2.60 8.20
C GLY A 87 9.53 2.43 8.99
N GLY A 88 9.45 2.74 10.27
CA GLY A 88 10.59 2.80 11.17
C GLY A 88 11.12 4.23 11.31
N PRO A 89 12.37 4.54 10.93
CA PRO A 89 12.93 5.91 11.04
C PRO A 89 12.11 6.96 10.26
N LEU A 90 11.42 6.54 9.21
CA LEU A 90 10.64 7.42 8.34
C LEU A 90 9.16 7.56 8.74
N ASN A 91 8.68 6.94 9.83
CA ASN A 91 7.28 7.04 10.23
C ASN A 91 6.76 8.48 10.27
N ARG A 92 7.52 9.37 10.92
CA ARG A 92 7.14 10.78 11.04
C ARG A 92 7.13 11.48 9.69
N PHE A 93 8.20 11.33 8.91
CA PHE A 93 8.31 11.90 7.57
C PHE A 93 7.13 11.47 6.70
N ALA A 94 6.83 10.16 6.67
CA ALA A 94 5.79 9.60 5.82
C ALA A 94 4.41 10.20 6.12
N VAL A 95 4.02 10.34 7.38
CA VAL A 95 2.71 10.87 7.76
C VAL A 95 2.59 12.39 7.64
N GLU A 96 3.71 13.11 7.61
CA GLU A 96 3.77 14.57 7.43
C GLU A 96 3.93 14.99 5.94
N GLU A 97 4.20 14.05 5.01
CA GLU A 97 4.39 14.33 3.57
C GLU A 97 3.12 14.00 2.75
N PRO A 98 2.33 15.00 2.30
CA PRO A 98 1.07 14.78 1.60
C PRO A 98 1.16 14.06 0.24
N LYS A 99 2.38 13.90 -0.29
CA LYS A 99 2.64 13.16 -1.53
C LYS A 99 2.84 11.67 -1.31
N VAL A 100 2.90 11.24 -0.06
CA VAL A 100 2.93 9.83 0.33
C VAL A 100 1.50 9.32 0.43
N ASP A 101 1.23 8.16 -0.16
CA ASP A 101 -0.08 7.53 -0.10
C ASP A 101 -0.18 6.56 1.08
N VAL A 102 0.89 5.79 1.33
CA VAL A 102 0.90 4.72 2.33
C VAL A 102 2.17 4.76 3.17
N LEU A 103 2.01 4.73 4.49
CA LEU A 103 3.09 4.37 5.41
C LEU A 103 3.09 2.85 5.55
N ALA A 104 4.05 2.19 4.85
CA ALA A 104 4.24 0.75 4.88
C ALA A 104 4.95 0.29 6.15
N HIS A 105 4.62 -0.88 6.65
CA HIS A 105 5.26 -1.50 7.84
C HIS A 105 5.37 -0.61 9.10
N PRO A 106 4.37 0.20 9.48
CA PRO A 106 4.48 1.25 10.50
C PRO A 106 4.93 0.74 11.87
N MET A 107 4.66 -0.55 12.18
CA MET A 107 4.95 -1.18 13.47
C MET A 107 6.17 -2.12 13.47
N ARG A 108 6.95 -2.15 12.37
CA ARG A 108 8.05 -3.13 12.25
C ARG A 108 9.22 -2.84 13.19
N ASN A 109 9.67 -1.59 13.25
CA ASN A 109 10.78 -1.14 14.10
C ASN A 109 10.51 0.26 14.67
N GLY A 110 9.28 0.71 14.62
CA GLY A 110 8.89 2.03 15.05
C GLY A 110 7.62 1.97 15.87
N ASP A 111 7.37 3.04 16.57
CA ASP A 111 6.16 3.23 17.32
C ASP A 111 5.31 4.28 16.64
N VAL A 112 4.24 3.84 16.00
CA VAL A 112 3.15 4.76 15.70
C VAL A 112 2.43 5.06 17.01
N ASN A 113 2.08 6.32 17.18
CA ASN A 113 1.36 6.84 18.33
C ASN A 113 0.25 7.79 17.87
N HIS A 114 -0.54 8.29 18.79
CA HIS A 114 -1.65 9.19 18.52
C HIS A 114 -1.25 10.48 17.75
N VAL A 115 -0.02 10.99 17.91
CA VAL A 115 0.46 12.18 17.18
C VAL A 115 0.66 11.85 15.71
N LEU A 116 1.37 10.75 15.43
CA LEU A 116 1.59 10.30 14.04
C LEU A 116 0.30 9.87 13.37
N THR A 117 -0.61 9.23 14.09
CA THR A 117 -1.92 8.85 13.54
C THR A 117 -2.75 10.07 13.15
N LYS A 118 -2.77 11.14 13.97
CA LYS A 118 -3.43 12.39 13.60
C LYS A 118 -2.80 13.05 12.37
N ALA A 119 -1.47 13.08 12.30
CA ALA A 119 -0.79 13.61 11.12
C ALA A 119 -1.14 12.81 9.85
N ALA A 120 -1.26 11.47 9.96
CA ALA A 120 -1.72 10.63 8.85
C ALA A 120 -3.14 11.00 8.40
N VAL A 121 -4.05 11.24 9.33
CA VAL A 121 -5.43 11.71 9.01
C VAL A 121 -5.40 13.07 8.31
N GLU A 122 -4.66 14.03 8.86
CA GLU A 122 -4.58 15.40 8.33
C GLU A 122 -4.01 15.45 6.90
N ASN A 123 -3.07 14.56 6.58
CA ASN A 123 -2.41 14.50 5.27
C ASN A 123 -2.98 13.41 4.33
N GLY A 124 -3.97 12.63 4.78
CA GLY A 124 -4.59 11.57 3.99
C GLY A 124 -3.66 10.40 3.69
N VAL A 125 -2.67 10.15 4.56
CA VAL A 125 -1.73 9.04 4.44
C VAL A 125 -2.31 7.80 5.09
N HIS A 126 -2.39 6.69 4.33
CA HIS A 126 -2.93 5.43 4.84
C HIS A 126 -1.89 4.68 5.67
N LEU A 127 -2.30 4.14 6.80
CA LEU A 127 -1.47 3.28 7.64
C LEU A 127 -1.63 1.82 7.22
N GLU A 128 -0.54 1.11 6.94
CA GLU A 128 -0.62 -0.27 6.49
C GLU A 128 -0.77 -1.24 7.66
N PHE A 129 -1.85 -2.05 7.65
CA PHE A 129 -1.94 -3.29 8.39
C PHE A 129 -1.25 -4.41 7.59
N ASN A 130 0.03 -4.57 7.83
CA ASN A 130 0.86 -5.56 7.15
C ASN A 130 0.82 -6.91 7.87
N PHE A 131 0.17 -7.89 7.27
CA PHE A 131 0.05 -9.25 7.84
C PHE A 131 1.24 -10.16 7.54
N GLY A 132 2.21 -9.72 6.74
CA GLY A 132 3.33 -10.54 6.30
C GLY A 132 4.05 -11.27 7.42
N ARG A 133 4.41 -10.57 8.51
CA ARG A 133 5.07 -11.20 9.66
C ARG A 133 4.16 -12.13 10.46
N VAL A 134 2.87 -11.84 10.54
CA VAL A 134 1.90 -12.73 11.21
C VAL A 134 1.74 -14.03 10.44
N LEU A 135 1.73 -13.95 9.12
CA LEU A 135 1.57 -15.09 8.21
C LEU A 135 2.82 -15.97 8.14
N ARG A 136 4.04 -15.37 8.17
CA ARG A 136 5.29 -16.06 7.85
C ARG A 136 6.29 -16.22 8.99
N ALA A 137 6.17 -15.43 10.06
CA ALA A 137 7.08 -15.57 11.21
C ALA A 137 6.56 -16.60 12.22
N ASP A 138 7.46 -17.09 13.08
CA ASP A 138 7.18 -18.00 14.18
C ASP A 138 7.58 -17.40 15.52
N GLY A 139 7.08 -17.97 16.61
CA GLY A 139 7.48 -17.67 17.99
C GLY A 139 7.35 -16.19 18.37
N GLY A 140 8.39 -15.65 19.01
CA GLY A 140 8.42 -14.27 19.49
C GLY A 140 8.17 -13.20 18.42
N PRO A 141 8.79 -13.26 17.24
CA PRO A 141 8.52 -12.32 16.15
C PRO A 141 7.06 -12.26 15.70
N ARG A 142 6.36 -13.40 15.64
CA ARG A 142 4.92 -13.44 15.32
C ARG A 142 4.10 -12.76 16.42
N VAL A 143 4.41 -13.07 17.68
CA VAL A 143 3.72 -12.46 18.84
C VAL A 143 3.88 -10.94 18.84
N GLN A 144 5.08 -10.44 18.58
CA GLN A 144 5.34 -8.99 18.47
C GLN A 144 4.56 -8.38 17.29
N ALA A 145 4.49 -9.05 16.14
CA ALA A 145 3.72 -8.58 15.00
C ALA A 145 2.22 -8.47 15.34
N VAL A 146 1.65 -9.48 15.99
CA VAL A 146 0.25 -9.45 16.45
C VAL A 146 -0.01 -8.30 17.43
N GLN A 147 0.89 -8.10 18.40
CA GLN A 147 0.78 -7.00 19.36
C GLN A 147 0.87 -5.63 18.68
N GLY A 148 1.78 -5.49 17.71
CA GLY A 148 1.91 -4.27 16.92
C GLY A 148 0.65 -3.95 16.12
N LEU A 149 0.06 -4.95 15.46
CA LEU A 149 -1.18 -4.76 14.69
C LEU A 149 -2.37 -4.41 15.60
N ARG A 150 -2.49 -5.03 16.78
CA ARG A 150 -3.53 -4.67 17.76
C ARG A 150 -3.41 -3.22 18.22
N LYS A 151 -2.18 -2.79 18.55
CA LYS A 151 -1.92 -1.39 18.92
C LYS A 151 -2.25 -0.43 17.78
N LEU A 152 -1.86 -0.77 16.54
CA LEU A 152 -2.18 0.04 15.37
C LEU A 152 -3.69 0.15 15.15
N ARG A 153 -4.43 -0.97 15.33
CA ARG A 153 -5.89 -0.98 15.22
C ARG A 153 -6.54 0.00 16.21
N GLU A 154 -6.15 -0.08 17.49
CA GLU A 154 -6.66 0.83 18.52
C GLU A 154 -6.44 2.31 18.15
N LEU A 155 -5.28 2.66 17.56
CA LEU A 155 -4.97 4.01 17.11
C LEU A 155 -5.80 4.42 15.88
N VAL A 156 -5.96 3.52 14.91
CA VAL A 156 -6.76 3.77 13.69
C VAL A 156 -8.22 3.98 14.07
N GLU A 157 -8.80 3.11 14.89
CA GLU A 157 -10.20 3.22 15.37
C GLU A 157 -10.42 4.51 16.20
N ALA A 158 -9.47 4.85 17.09
CA ALA A 158 -9.60 6.03 17.95
C ALA A 158 -9.54 7.37 17.19
N HIS A 159 -8.97 7.40 16.00
CA HIS A 159 -8.76 8.61 15.22
C HIS A 159 -9.42 8.60 13.83
N ASP A 160 -10.16 7.53 13.52
CA ASP A 160 -10.75 7.31 12.18
C ASP A 160 -9.70 7.47 11.06
N ALA A 161 -8.52 6.89 11.28
CA ALA A 161 -7.40 7.07 10.37
C ALA A 161 -7.54 6.18 9.12
N PRO A 162 -7.19 6.68 7.94
CA PRO A 162 -7.21 5.89 6.72
C PRO A 162 -6.18 4.76 6.78
N PHE A 163 -6.53 3.60 6.23
CA PHE A 163 -5.65 2.45 6.27
C PHE A 163 -5.79 1.55 5.04
N VAL A 164 -4.77 0.73 4.83
CA VAL A 164 -4.77 -0.36 3.85
C VAL A 164 -4.42 -1.67 4.56
N VAL A 165 -4.79 -2.79 3.96
CA VAL A 165 -4.41 -4.15 4.41
C VAL A 165 -3.58 -4.83 3.34
N SER A 166 -2.54 -5.57 3.73
CA SER A 166 -1.66 -6.29 2.83
C SER A 166 -1.15 -7.60 3.45
N ALA A 167 -1.04 -8.65 2.63
CA ALA A 167 -0.27 -9.86 2.95
C ALA A 167 1.24 -9.65 2.77
N ASP A 168 1.64 -8.55 2.10
CA ASP A 168 3.04 -8.23 1.82
C ASP A 168 3.76 -9.36 1.06
N ALA A 169 3.12 -9.84 0.00
CA ALA A 169 3.60 -10.99 -0.73
C ALA A 169 4.78 -10.64 -1.66
N ALA A 170 5.92 -11.32 -1.46
CA ALA A 170 7.07 -11.28 -2.35
C ALA A 170 7.14 -12.50 -3.29
N SER A 171 6.22 -13.44 -3.14
CA SER A 171 6.06 -14.63 -3.98
C SER A 171 4.57 -14.90 -4.20
N HIS A 172 4.24 -15.48 -5.35
CA HIS A 172 2.87 -15.94 -5.61
C HIS A 172 2.39 -17.00 -4.59
N LEU A 173 3.31 -17.72 -3.94
CA LEU A 173 3.00 -18.67 -2.86
C LEU A 173 2.69 -17.98 -1.51
N GLU A 174 3.02 -16.71 -1.38
CA GLU A 174 2.75 -15.89 -0.20
C GLU A 174 1.45 -15.12 -0.29
N LEU A 175 0.88 -14.97 -1.49
CA LEU A 175 -0.46 -14.42 -1.66
C LEU A 175 -1.48 -15.23 -0.84
N ARG A 176 -2.46 -14.54 -0.31
CA ARG A 176 -3.59 -15.12 0.42
C ARG A 176 -4.88 -14.66 -0.22
N THR A 177 -5.88 -15.54 -0.23
CA THR A 177 -7.24 -15.13 -0.60
C THR A 177 -7.77 -14.12 0.42
N PRO A 178 -8.67 -13.21 0.05
CA PRO A 178 -9.33 -12.33 1.02
C PRO A 178 -9.93 -13.11 2.21
N ARG A 179 -10.50 -14.30 1.95
CA ARG A 179 -11.08 -15.16 2.99
C ARG A 179 -10.04 -15.65 4.00
N GLU A 180 -8.82 -15.99 3.56
CA GLU A 180 -7.74 -16.38 4.46
C GLU A 180 -7.27 -15.18 5.30
N LEU A 181 -7.23 -13.97 4.71
CA LEU A 181 -6.92 -12.76 5.46
C LEU A 181 -7.97 -12.45 6.52
N TYR A 182 -9.26 -12.65 6.23
CA TYR A 182 -10.32 -12.51 7.25
C TYR A 182 -10.10 -13.45 8.43
N ALA A 183 -9.81 -14.73 8.17
CA ALA A 183 -9.60 -15.72 9.24
C ALA A 183 -8.38 -15.39 10.13
N VAL A 184 -7.29 -14.87 9.54
CA VAL A 184 -6.11 -14.44 10.30
C VAL A 184 -6.40 -13.18 11.10
N SER A 185 -7.13 -12.24 10.52
CA SER A 185 -7.44 -10.95 11.12
C SER A 185 -8.38 -11.06 12.33
N GLU A 186 -9.32 -12.01 12.31
CA GLU A 186 -10.18 -12.32 13.48
C GLU A 186 -9.35 -12.65 14.72
N ALA A 187 -8.26 -13.41 14.58
CA ALA A 187 -7.36 -13.74 15.70
C ALA A 187 -6.64 -12.51 16.27
N ILE A 188 -6.56 -11.43 15.49
CA ILE A 188 -5.94 -10.14 15.88
C ILE A 188 -7.00 -9.19 16.47
N GLY A 189 -8.27 -9.46 16.21
CA GLY A 189 -9.41 -8.66 16.67
C GLY A 189 -9.98 -7.73 15.61
N PHE A 190 -9.68 -7.96 14.32
CA PHE A 190 -10.34 -7.30 13.20
C PHE A 190 -11.60 -8.06 12.80
N ASP A 191 -12.61 -7.35 12.36
CA ASP A 191 -13.73 -7.94 11.65
C ASP A 191 -13.45 -8.04 10.14
N ARG A 192 -14.33 -8.76 9.45
CA ARG A 192 -14.27 -8.96 8.02
C ARG A 192 -14.36 -7.63 7.26
N GLU A 193 -15.25 -6.75 7.68
CA GLU A 193 -15.54 -5.48 7.02
C GLU A 193 -14.32 -4.56 7.02
N THR A 194 -13.59 -4.53 8.13
CA THR A 194 -12.33 -3.80 8.27
C THR A 194 -11.29 -4.29 7.26
N VAL A 195 -11.12 -5.61 7.10
CA VAL A 195 -10.15 -6.16 6.14
C VAL A 195 -10.58 -5.87 4.71
N GLU A 196 -11.86 -6.03 4.39
CA GLU A 196 -12.39 -5.69 3.07
C GLU A 196 -12.21 -4.21 2.72
N ALA A 197 -12.43 -3.31 3.68
CA ALA A 197 -12.20 -1.88 3.50
C ALA A 197 -10.72 -1.59 3.20
N GLY A 198 -9.80 -2.16 3.97
CA GLY A 198 -8.37 -1.98 3.75
C GLY A 198 -7.85 -2.55 2.42
N LEU A 199 -8.44 -3.65 1.93
CA LEU A 199 -8.12 -4.21 0.61
C LEU A 199 -8.73 -3.38 -0.53
N ARG A 200 -9.89 -2.74 -0.33
CA ARG A 200 -10.48 -1.80 -1.31
C ARG A 200 -9.72 -0.48 -1.38
N ALA A 201 -9.22 0.01 -0.25
CA ALA A 201 -8.51 1.28 -0.16
C ALA A 201 -7.31 1.36 -1.11
N TRP A 202 -6.62 0.25 -1.43
CA TRP A 202 -5.58 0.24 -2.46
C TRP A 202 -6.10 0.66 -3.83
N GLY A 203 -7.23 0.10 -4.27
CA GLY A 203 -7.85 0.45 -5.55
C GLY A 203 -8.35 1.90 -5.57
N GLU A 204 -8.91 2.38 -4.47
CA GLU A 204 -9.34 3.77 -4.31
C GLU A 204 -8.17 4.76 -4.41
N LEU A 205 -7.01 4.41 -3.82
CA LEU A 205 -5.78 5.18 -3.96
C LEU A 205 -5.31 5.25 -5.41
N VAL A 206 -5.27 4.10 -6.10
CA VAL A 206 -4.90 3.99 -7.52
C VAL A 206 -5.80 4.88 -8.37
N GLU A 207 -7.12 4.73 -8.25
CA GLU A 207 -8.10 5.48 -9.02
C GLU A 207 -8.01 6.99 -8.74
N ARG A 208 -7.91 7.38 -7.48
CA ARG A 208 -7.72 8.77 -7.06
C ARG A 208 -6.49 9.41 -7.73
N ASN A 209 -5.37 8.68 -7.73
CA ASN A 209 -4.12 9.23 -8.22
C ASN A 209 -4.04 9.25 -9.74
N ARG A 210 -4.62 8.27 -10.43
CA ARG A 210 -4.77 8.29 -11.91
C ARG A 210 -5.63 9.47 -12.36
N ARG A 211 -6.78 9.69 -11.73
CA ARG A 211 -7.63 10.87 -12.03
C ARG A 211 -6.89 12.20 -11.82
N ARG A 212 -6.04 12.30 -10.79
CA ARG A 212 -5.20 13.47 -10.58
C ARG A 212 -4.16 13.66 -11.69
N SER A 213 -3.55 12.59 -12.19
CA SER A 213 -2.59 12.62 -13.29
C SER A 213 -3.24 13.04 -14.60
N GLU A 214 -4.43 12.52 -14.91
CA GLU A 214 -5.20 12.84 -16.11
C GLU A 214 -5.67 14.30 -16.15
N GLY A 215 -5.93 14.92 -15.00
CA GLY A 215 -6.29 16.32 -14.86
C GLY A 215 -5.14 17.31 -15.10
N PHE A 216 -3.91 16.85 -15.31
CA PHE A 216 -2.75 17.71 -15.61
C PHE A 216 -2.23 17.40 -17.01
N MET A 217 -2.52 18.28 -18.00
CA MET A 217 -1.99 18.18 -19.37
C MET A 217 -0.49 18.52 -19.46
N GLU A 218 -0.01 19.45 -18.60
CA GLU A 218 1.40 19.85 -18.47
C GLU A 218 1.68 20.25 -17.01
N PRO A 219 2.94 20.25 -16.56
CA PRO A 219 3.29 20.72 -15.22
C PRO A 219 2.77 22.15 -14.97
N GLY A 220 1.77 22.27 -14.10
CA GLY A 220 1.17 23.55 -13.72
C GLY A 220 -0.11 23.93 -14.48
N VAL A 221 -0.58 23.13 -15.44
CA VAL A 221 -1.85 23.36 -16.14
C VAL A 221 -2.91 22.39 -15.67
N ARG A 222 -4.00 22.90 -15.08
CA ARG A 222 -5.17 22.12 -14.67
C ARG A 222 -6.29 22.32 -15.69
N ILE A 223 -6.94 21.25 -16.11
CA ILE A 223 -8.19 21.35 -16.87
C ILE A 223 -9.29 21.70 -15.89
N GLU A 224 -9.90 22.87 -16.03
CA GLU A 224 -11.18 23.18 -15.41
C GLU A 224 -12.28 22.77 -16.39
N GLU A 225 -13.07 21.75 -16.07
CA GLU A 225 -14.30 21.47 -16.80
C GLU A 225 -15.26 22.64 -16.55
N HIS A 226 -15.47 23.46 -17.58
CA HIS A 226 -16.59 24.39 -17.59
C HIS A 226 -17.86 23.56 -17.76
N GLU A 227 -18.66 23.42 -16.71
CA GLU A 227 -20.07 23.08 -16.89
C GLU A 227 -20.70 24.18 -17.73
N GLU A 228 -21.06 23.85 -18.98
CA GLU A 228 -21.99 24.67 -19.76
C GLU A 228 -23.34 24.55 -19.09
N ASP A 229 -23.75 25.60 -18.40
CA ASP A 229 -25.13 25.76 -17.91
C ASP A 229 -26.10 25.78 -19.11
N PRO A 230 -27.19 25.05 -19.06
CA PRO A 230 -28.18 24.92 -20.12
C PRO A 230 -29.01 26.20 -20.36
#